data_9a54918a361db0208953065c58636aba
#
_entry.id   9a54918a361db0208953065c58636aba
#
_cell.length_a   1.000
_cell.length_b   1.000
_cell.length_c   1.000
_cell.angle_alpha   90.00
_cell.angle_beta   90.00
_cell.angle_gamma   90.00
#
_symmetry.space_group_name_H-M   'P 1'
#
loop_
_entity.id
_entity.type
_entity.pdbx_description
1 polymer ?
#
loop_
_entity_poly.entity_id
_entity_poly.type
_entity_poly.pdbx_seq_one_letter_code
_entity_poly.pdbx_strand_id
1 'polypeptide(L)'
;VKSTRCVNGKLLTKGGTSYKAIIIPAVKLMPSEVLDHLLKLAQAGATIIFTENYPQDVPGYGKLEARRKSFAQLQKQLPEVSSFDKTVATPYQKGIIITGNNYQSALEKSGVIPEEMKTRYGLQCIRRSHTDGHHYFISSLQEKGVNDWITLAVPAESAMLFNPMTGEKGKAQTRKEGGKTQVRLQLHSGESVILQTFNHALTEAAEWKYVQEQSVSLSLDHDWKLHFAKSTPKIEGTFDIDTPSSWTEISHPCLLYTSDAADE
;
A
#
# COMPACT_ATOMS: atom_id res chain seq x y z
N VAL A 1 -21.67 0.03 -8.17
CA VAL A 1 -21.75 -0.77 -9.40
C VAL A 1 -22.82 -0.19 -10.33
N LYS A 2 -24.08 0.01 -9.91
CA LYS A 2 -25.22 0.43 -10.78
C LYS A 2 -24.97 1.69 -11.64
N SER A 3 -24.12 2.61 -11.20
CA SER A 3 -23.79 3.85 -11.95
C SER A 3 -22.46 3.78 -12.70
N THR A 4 -21.80 2.63 -12.71
CA THR A 4 -20.54 2.42 -13.43
C THR A 4 -20.83 2.08 -14.89
N ARG A 5 -20.03 2.63 -15.80
CA ARG A 5 -20.08 2.32 -17.24
C ARG A 5 -18.69 1.90 -17.73
N CYS A 6 -18.64 1.13 -18.80
CA CYS A 6 -17.40 0.78 -19.48
C CYS A 6 -17.14 1.75 -20.63
N VAL A 7 -15.95 2.34 -20.68
CA VAL A 7 -15.51 3.22 -21.76
C VAL A 7 -14.07 2.81 -22.13
N ASN A 8 -13.86 2.40 -23.36
CA ASN A 8 -12.55 1.95 -23.86
C ASN A 8 -11.87 0.89 -22.95
N GLY A 9 -12.64 -0.11 -22.49
CA GLY A 9 -12.13 -1.16 -21.61
C GLY A 9 -11.92 -0.77 -20.14
N LYS A 10 -12.16 0.49 -19.78
CA LYS A 10 -12.05 0.99 -18.40
C LYS A 10 -13.42 1.21 -17.79
N LEU A 11 -13.53 0.92 -16.53
CA LEU A 11 -14.72 1.14 -15.72
C LEU A 11 -14.72 2.57 -15.19
N LEU A 12 -15.71 3.36 -15.58
CA LEU A 12 -15.86 4.74 -15.18
C LEU A 12 -17.04 4.89 -14.21
N THR A 13 -16.78 5.41 -13.02
CA THR A 13 -17.82 5.73 -12.03
C THR A 13 -18.52 7.04 -12.35
N LYS A 14 -19.66 7.31 -11.69
CA LYS A 14 -20.38 8.59 -11.83
C LYS A 14 -19.52 9.79 -11.43
N GLY A 15 -18.58 9.62 -10.46
CA GLY A 15 -17.67 10.65 -10.02
C GLY A 15 -16.42 10.84 -10.90
N GLY A 16 -16.35 10.15 -12.07
CA GLY A 16 -15.23 10.30 -13.01
C GLY A 16 -14.01 9.42 -12.71
N THR A 17 -14.00 8.67 -11.61
CA THR A 17 -12.89 7.77 -11.29
C THR A 17 -12.89 6.56 -12.23
N SER A 18 -11.71 6.22 -12.75
CA SER A 18 -11.50 5.11 -13.66
C SER A 18 -10.83 3.92 -13.00
N TYR A 19 -11.35 2.71 -13.24
CA TYR A 19 -10.80 1.45 -12.76
C TYR A 19 -10.54 0.49 -13.92
N LYS A 20 -9.58 -0.42 -13.75
CA LYS A 20 -9.24 -1.46 -14.75
C LYS A 20 -10.12 -2.70 -14.64
N ALA A 21 -10.54 -3.05 -13.42
CA ALA A 21 -11.32 -4.24 -13.16
C ALA A 21 -12.30 -4.03 -12.00
N ILE A 22 -13.34 -4.87 -11.93
CA ILE A 22 -14.18 -5.06 -10.74
C ILE A 22 -13.88 -6.44 -10.18
N ILE A 23 -13.60 -6.52 -8.88
CA ILE A 23 -13.44 -7.78 -8.16
C ILE A 23 -14.72 -8.07 -7.39
N ILE A 24 -15.27 -9.25 -7.61
CA ILE A 24 -16.39 -9.80 -6.87
C ILE A 24 -15.82 -10.83 -5.88
N PRO A 25 -15.82 -10.53 -4.58
CA PRO A 25 -15.36 -11.49 -3.57
C PRO A 25 -16.29 -12.69 -3.50
N ALA A 26 -15.93 -13.69 -2.72
CA ALA A 26 -16.77 -14.86 -2.47
C ALA A 26 -18.11 -14.44 -1.85
N VAL A 27 -19.15 -14.41 -2.64
CA VAL A 27 -20.53 -14.11 -2.21
C VAL A 27 -21.46 -15.22 -2.66
N LYS A 28 -22.32 -15.70 -1.76
CA LYS A 28 -23.36 -16.69 -2.09
C LYS A 28 -24.56 -16.07 -2.77
N LEU A 29 -24.93 -14.85 -2.36
CA LEU A 29 -26.14 -14.19 -2.80
C LEU A 29 -25.82 -12.90 -3.56
N MET A 30 -26.42 -12.72 -4.73
CA MET A 30 -26.30 -11.52 -5.54
C MET A 30 -27.64 -11.15 -6.16
N PRO A 31 -28.08 -9.87 -6.10
CA PRO A 31 -29.27 -9.44 -6.86
C PRO A 31 -29.09 -9.66 -8.36
N SER A 32 -30.16 -10.13 -9.03
CA SER A 32 -30.14 -10.41 -10.48
C SER A 32 -29.75 -9.18 -11.31
N GLU A 33 -30.21 -7.99 -10.91
CA GLU A 33 -29.85 -6.74 -11.59
C GLU A 33 -28.37 -6.37 -11.45
N VAL A 34 -27.69 -6.85 -10.39
CA VAL A 34 -26.25 -6.64 -10.25
C VAL A 34 -25.48 -7.56 -11.19
N LEU A 35 -25.85 -8.84 -11.24
CA LEU A 35 -25.22 -9.79 -12.17
C LEU A 35 -25.44 -9.37 -13.62
N ASP A 36 -26.67 -8.98 -13.99
CA ASP A 36 -26.98 -8.46 -15.32
C ASP A 36 -26.11 -7.25 -15.69
N HIS A 37 -25.94 -6.31 -14.75
CA HIS A 37 -25.10 -5.15 -14.98
C HIS A 37 -23.61 -5.51 -15.13
N LEU A 38 -23.09 -6.44 -14.34
CA LEU A 38 -21.71 -6.93 -14.46
C LEU A 38 -21.46 -7.58 -15.83
N LEU A 39 -22.41 -8.41 -16.29
CA LEU A 39 -22.33 -9.03 -17.63
C LEU A 39 -22.37 -7.97 -18.75
N LYS A 40 -23.22 -6.96 -18.64
CA LYS A 40 -23.26 -5.83 -19.59
C LYS A 40 -21.96 -5.02 -19.60
N LEU A 41 -21.34 -4.82 -18.44
CA LEU A 41 -20.02 -4.18 -18.36
C LEU A 41 -18.96 -5.03 -19.07
N ALA A 42 -18.95 -6.35 -18.84
CA ALA A 42 -18.03 -7.25 -19.52
C ALA A 42 -18.29 -7.26 -21.05
N GLN A 43 -19.56 -7.29 -21.50
CA GLN A 43 -19.91 -7.17 -22.91
C GLN A 43 -19.38 -5.88 -23.56
N ALA A 44 -19.37 -4.78 -22.79
CA ALA A 44 -18.87 -3.48 -23.24
C ALA A 44 -17.32 -3.36 -23.19
N GLY A 45 -16.59 -4.39 -22.71
CA GLY A 45 -15.13 -4.43 -22.71
C GLY A 45 -14.49 -4.38 -21.33
N ALA A 46 -15.26 -4.41 -20.25
CA ALA A 46 -14.71 -4.39 -18.90
C ALA A 46 -14.12 -5.75 -18.49
N THR A 47 -13.19 -5.70 -17.54
CA THR A 47 -12.68 -6.89 -16.85
C THR A 47 -13.43 -7.09 -15.53
N ILE A 48 -14.07 -8.25 -15.39
CA ILE A 48 -14.79 -8.68 -14.18
C ILE A 48 -14.07 -9.90 -13.59
N ILE A 49 -13.75 -9.85 -12.31
CA ILE A 49 -13.03 -10.91 -11.60
C ILE A 49 -13.98 -11.51 -10.56
N PHE A 50 -14.25 -12.81 -10.66
CA PHE A 50 -14.93 -13.58 -9.62
C PHE A 50 -13.89 -14.40 -8.87
N THR A 51 -13.85 -14.22 -7.54
CA THR A 51 -12.94 -14.97 -6.68
C THR A 51 -13.70 -16.09 -5.97
N GLU A 52 -13.07 -17.27 -5.87
CA GLU A 52 -13.54 -18.44 -5.13
C GLU A 52 -14.81 -19.12 -5.66
N ASN A 53 -15.84 -18.39 -6.07
CA ASN A 53 -17.09 -18.96 -6.62
C ASN A 53 -17.89 -17.93 -7.42
N TYR A 54 -18.84 -18.43 -8.19
CA TYR A 54 -19.95 -17.60 -8.69
C TYR A 54 -21.06 -17.50 -7.64
N PRO A 55 -21.78 -16.36 -7.58
CA PRO A 55 -23.00 -16.25 -6.78
C PRO A 55 -24.03 -17.33 -7.15
N GLN A 56 -24.67 -17.93 -6.15
CA GLN A 56 -25.53 -19.10 -6.33
C GLN A 56 -27.01 -18.77 -6.33
N ASP A 57 -27.45 -17.71 -5.63
CA ASP A 57 -28.86 -17.36 -5.46
C ASP A 57 -29.04 -15.85 -5.27
N VAL A 58 -30.27 -15.40 -5.22
CA VAL A 58 -30.68 -14.03 -4.99
C VAL A 58 -31.03 -13.77 -3.52
N PRO A 59 -30.73 -12.56 -2.95
CA PRO A 59 -31.10 -12.24 -1.58
C PRO A 59 -32.60 -11.88 -1.44
N GLY A 60 -33.19 -12.18 -0.27
CA GLY A 60 -34.53 -11.75 0.11
C GLY A 60 -35.66 -12.60 -0.49
N TYR A 61 -36.86 -12.51 0.11
CA TYR A 61 -37.98 -13.39 -0.20
C TYR A 61 -39.02 -12.82 -1.18
N GLY A 62 -39.07 -11.49 -1.36
CA GLY A 62 -40.05 -10.86 -2.26
C GLY A 62 -39.90 -11.31 -3.72
N LYS A 63 -40.96 -11.89 -4.32
CA LYS A 63 -40.99 -12.41 -5.70
C LYS A 63 -39.83 -13.39 -5.98
N LEU A 64 -39.46 -14.21 -5.00
CA LEU A 64 -38.26 -15.03 -5.01
C LEU A 64 -38.14 -15.91 -6.25
N GLU A 65 -39.20 -16.66 -6.61
CA GLU A 65 -39.17 -17.58 -7.74
C GLU A 65 -38.95 -16.86 -9.09
N ALA A 66 -39.57 -15.71 -9.29
CA ALA A 66 -39.35 -14.92 -10.51
C ALA A 66 -37.91 -14.42 -10.62
N ARG A 67 -37.34 -13.97 -9.48
CA ARG A 67 -35.94 -13.49 -9.44
C ARG A 67 -34.92 -14.64 -9.59
N ARG A 68 -35.18 -15.80 -8.99
CA ARG A 68 -34.38 -17.01 -9.22
C ARG A 68 -34.36 -17.43 -10.67
N LYS A 69 -35.54 -17.45 -11.32
CA LYS A 69 -35.65 -17.77 -12.76
C LYS A 69 -34.81 -16.81 -13.61
N SER A 70 -34.92 -15.51 -13.35
CA SER A 70 -34.12 -14.49 -14.03
C SER A 70 -32.64 -14.66 -13.76
N PHE A 71 -32.24 -14.91 -12.49
CA PHE A 71 -30.86 -15.12 -12.09
C PHE A 71 -30.23 -16.36 -12.74
N ALA A 72 -30.97 -17.47 -12.79
CA ALA A 72 -30.50 -18.70 -13.42
C ALA A 72 -30.25 -18.51 -14.93
N GLN A 73 -31.05 -17.66 -15.61
CA GLN A 73 -30.80 -17.32 -17.01
C GLN A 73 -29.51 -16.49 -17.20
N LEU A 74 -29.20 -15.60 -16.27
CA LEU A 74 -27.94 -14.85 -16.26
C LEU A 74 -26.73 -15.71 -15.93
N GLN A 75 -26.88 -16.64 -14.98
CA GLN A 75 -25.81 -17.60 -14.63
C GLN A 75 -25.35 -18.44 -15.83
N LYS A 76 -26.28 -18.84 -16.71
CA LYS A 76 -25.95 -19.59 -17.93
C LYS A 76 -25.08 -18.83 -18.92
N GLN A 77 -24.98 -17.51 -18.77
CA GLN A 77 -24.12 -16.66 -19.60
C GLN A 77 -22.68 -16.55 -19.04
N LEU A 78 -22.47 -16.97 -17.80
CA LEU A 78 -21.12 -16.99 -17.22
C LEU A 78 -20.29 -18.13 -17.87
N PRO A 79 -18.97 -17.93 -18.05
CA PRO A 79 -18.08 -18.98 -18.50
C PRO A 79 -18.15 -20.22 -17.61
N GLU A 80 -18.08 -21.39 -18.20
CA GLU A 80 -17.94 -22.62 -17.44
C GLU A 80 -16.60 -22.67 -16.72
N VAL A 81 -16.60 -23.06 -15.46
CA VAL A 81 -15.43 -23.13 -14.60
C VAL A 81 -15.41 -24.49 -13.91
N SER A 82 -14.36 -25.28 -14.17
CA SER A 82 -14.18 -26.59 -13.53
C SER A 82 -13.68 -26.45 -12.09
N SER A 83 -12.88 -25.44 -11.79
CA SER A 83 -12.39 -25.12 -10.45
C SER A 83 -11.94 -23.66 -10.38
N PHE A 84 -12.08 -23.05 -9.20
CA PHE A 84 -11.54 -21.73 -8.89
C PHE A 84 -10.11 -21.78 -8.33
N ASP A 85 -9.50 -22.95 -8.18
CA ASP A 85 -8.11 -23.09 -7.68
C ASP A 85 -7.09 -22.54 -8.68
N LYS A 86 -7.44 -22.52 -9.95
CA LYS A 86 -6.62 -21.96 -11.02
C LYS A 86 -7.22 -20.66 -11.51
N THR A 87 -6.38 -19.65 -11.64
CA THR A 87 -6.81 -18.38 -12.25
C THR A 87 -6.90 -18.51 -13.76
N VAL A 88 -8.11 -18.36 -14.29
CA VAL A 88 -8.43 -18.44 -15.71
C VAL A 88 -9.00 -17.13 -16.19
N ALA A 89 -8.51 -16.62 -17.30
CA ALA A 89 -9.07 -15.45 -18.00
C ALA A 89 -9.81 -15.92 -19.26
N THR A 90 -11.11 -15.73 -19.27
CA THR A 90 -11.97 -16.14 -20.39
C THR A 90 -12.47 -14.91 -21.12
N PRO A 91 -12.23 -14.78 -22.45
CA PRO A 91 -12.81 -13.73 -23.26
C PRO A 91 -14.34 -13.75 -23.15
N TYR A 92 -14.95 -12.58 -22.96
CA TYR A 92 -16.39 -12.42 -22.87
C TYR A 92 -16.83 -11.24 -23.73
N GLN A 93 -17.20 -11.54 -24.97
CA GLN A 93 -17.44 -10.56 -26.02
C GLN A 93 -16.27 -9.56 -26.17
N LYS A 94 -16.46 -8.26 -25.81
CA LYS A 94 -15.41 -7.24 -25.88
C LYS A 94 -14.51 -7.18 -24.64
N GLY A 95 -14.92 -7.84 -23.55
CA GLY A 95 -14.22 -7.82 -22.27
C GLY A 95 -13.70 -9.18 -21.83
N ILE A 96 -13.43 -9.33 -20.55
CA ILE A 96 -12.84 -10.52 -19.97
C ILE A 96 -13.52 -10.83 -18.63
N ILE A 97 -13.87 -12.10 -18.43
CA ILE A 97 -14.23 -12.63 -17.11
C ILE A 97 -13.07 -13.46 -16.61
N ILE A 98 -12.56 -13.11 -15.43
CA ILE A 98 -11.47 -13.82 -14.76
C ILE A 98 -12.05 -14.54 -13.56
N THR A 99 -11.69 -15.81 -13.39
CA THR A 99 -12.09 -16.65 -12.26
C THR A 99 -10.86 -17.21 -11.57
N GLY A 100 -10.88 -17.32 -10.25
CA GLY A 100 -9.79 -17.93 -9.47
C GLY A 100 -9.67 -17.36 -8.07
N ASN A 101 -9.10 -18.14 -7.15
CA ASN A 101 -8.92 -17.77 -5.74
C ASN A 101 -7.64 -16.97 -5.46
N ASN A 102 -6.73 -16.82 -6.44
CA ASN A 102 -5.51 -16.05 -6.30
C ASN A 102 -5.70 -14.63 -6.84
N TYR A 103 -5.87 -13.67 -5.93
CA TYR A 103 -6.08 -12.25 -6.26
C TYR A 103 -4.94 -11.63 -7.06
N GLN A 104 -3.69 -11.96 -6.73
CA GLN A 104 -2.53 -11.40 -7.41
C GLN A 104 -2.51 -11.85 -8.87
N SER A 105 -2.64 -13.15 -9.12
CA SER A 105 -2.71 -13.70 -10.47
C SER A 105 -3.90 -13.16 -11.28
N ALA A 106 -5.06 -12.95 -10.63
CA ALA A 106 -6.23 -12.38 -11.29
C ALA A 106 -6.00 -10.90 -11.68
N LEU A 107 -5.37 -10.12 -10.81
CA LEU A 107 -5.01 -8.72 -11.10
C LEU A 107 -3.96 -8.62 -12.19
N GLU A 108 -2.93 -9.46 -12.20
CA GLU A 108 -1.90 -9.53 -13.25
C GLU A 108 -2.55 -9.84 -14.62
N LYS A 109 -3.43 -10.85 -14.66
CA LYS A 109 -4.19 -11.18 -15.89
C LYS A 109 -5.13 -10.06 -16.34
N SER A 110 -5.57 -9.19 -15.44
CA SER A 110 -6.35 -7.98 -15.76
C SER A 110 -5.50 -6.79 -16.24
N GLY A 111 -4.18 -6.95 -16.30
CA GLY A 111 -3.25 -5.88 -16.65
C GLY A 111 -3.05 -4.85 -15.53
N VAL A 112 -3.45 -5.17 -14.29
CA VAL A 112 -3.11 -4.37 -13.11
C VAL A 112 -1.74 -4.80 -12.61
N ILE A 113 -0.79 -3.85 -12.60
CA ILE A 113 0.55 -4.07 -12.06
C ILE A 113 0.54 -3.58 -10.61
N PRO A 114 0.67 -4.48 -9.62
CA PRO A 114 0.74 -4.09 -8.22
C PRO A 114 2.08 -3.41 -7.90
N GLU A 115 2.10 -2.60 -6.84
CA GLU A 115 3.36 -2.13 -6.27
C GLU A 115 4.02 -3.27 -5.49
N GLU A 116 5.27 -3.58 -5.83
CA GLU A 116 6.06 -4.65 -5.19
C GLU A 116 6.49 -4.29 -3.75
N MET A 117 6.32 -3.02 -3.36
CA MET A 117 6.74 -2.48 -2.05
C MET A 117 6.21 -3.31 -0.87
N LYS A 118 4.93 -3.71 -0.92
CA LYS A 118 4.31 -4.47 0.17
C LYS A 118 4.82 -5.92 0.23
N THR A 119 4.86 -6.59 -0.91
CA THR A 119 5.18 -8.03 -0.96
C THR A 119 6.66 -8.30 -0.81
N ARG A 120 7.52 -7.44 -1.33
CA ARG A 120 8.97 -7.62 -1.32
C ARG A 120 9.66 -7.00 -0.10
N TYR A 121 9.18 -5.85 0.34
CA TYR A 121 9.85 -5.05 1.37
C TYR A 121 8.98 -4.82 2.62
N GLY A 122 7.75 -5.33 2.66
CA GLY A 122 6.82 -5.11 3.77
C GLY A 122 6.35 -3.66 3.94
N LEU A 123 6.67 -2.78 3.00
CA LEU A 123 6.26 -1.37 3.04
C LEU A 123 4.77 -1.22 2.77
N GLN A 124 4.12 -0.33 3.49
CA GLN A 124 2.76 0.10 3.13
C GLN A 124 2.85 1.28 2.17
N CYS A 125 1.99 1.32 1.17
CA CYS A 125 1.95 2.47 0.28
C CYS A 125 0.54 2.81 -0.19
N ILE A 126 0.30 4.11 -0.36
CA ILE A 126 -0.88 4.65 -1.04
C ILE A 126 -0.38 5.48 -2.22
N ARG A 127 -0.88 5.19 -3.42
CA ARG A 127 -0.52 5.91 -4.64
C ARG A 127 -1.70 6.71 -5.17
N ARG A 128 -1.45 7.96 -5.54
CA ARG A 128 -2.40 8.82 -6.26
C ARG A 128 -1.74 9.41 -7.48
N SER A 129 -2.46 9.48 -8.59
CA SER A 129 -2.00 10.20 -9.80
C SER A 129 -2.18 11.70 -9.64
N HIS A 130 -1.28 12.48 -10.23
CA HIS A 130 -1.44 13.89 -10.51
C HIS A 130 -1.15 14.16 -12.00
N THR A 131 -1.19 15.40 -12.43
CA THR A 131 -1.10 15.76 -13.86
C THR A 131 0.18 15.27 -14.52
N ASP A 132 1.28 15.21 -13.79
CA ASP A 132 2.62 14.93 -14.32
C ASP A 132 3.33 13.77 -13.62
N GLY A 133 2.58 12.86 -13.03
CA GLY A 133 3.16 11.70 -12.36
C GLY A 133 2.30 11.15 -11.22
N HIS A 134 2.94 10.76 -10.12
CA HIS A 134 2.27 10.13 -8.99
C HIS A 134 2.84 10.61 -7.66
N HIS A 135 1.97 10.70 -6.65
CA HIS A 135 2.36 10.81 -5.26
C HIS A 135 2.21 9.44 -4.60
N TYR A 136 3.18 9.07 -3.80
CA TYR A 136 3.15 7.91 -2.92
C TYR A 136 3.33 8.39 -1.48
N PHE A 137 2.49 7.91 -0.59
CA PHE A 137 2.79 7.91 0.82
C PHE A 137 3.29 6.50 1.16
N ILE A 138 4.51 6.40 1.67
CA ILE A 138 5.18 5.13 1.94
C ILE A 138 5.54 5.10 3.42
N SER A 139 5.24 4.00 4.13
CA SER A 139 5.59 3.80 5.52
C SER A 139 6.19 2.42 5.79
N SER A 140 7.16 2.37 6.69
CA SER A 140 7.78 1.14 7.17
C SER A 140 7.23 0.82 8.57
N LEU A 141 6.38 -0.22 8.66
CA LEU A 141 5.83 -0.72 9.92
C LEU A 141 6.50 -2.04 10.36
N GLN A 142 7.58 -2.41 9.68
CA GLN A 142 8.36 -3.62 9.98
C GLN A 142 9.44 -3.30 11.01
N GLU A 143 9.89 -4.30 11.78
CA GLU A 143 11.02 -4.16 12.70
C GLU A 143 12.32 -3.73 12.00
N LYS A 144 12.52 -4.21 10.78
CA LYS A 144 13.66 -3.83 9.95
C LYS A 144 13.30 -2.71 9.01
N GLY A 145 14.15 -1.69 8.99
CA GLY A 145 14.09 -0.62 7.99
C GLY A 145 14.42 -1.12 6.58
N VAL A 146 14.23 -0.25 5.62
CA VAL A 146 14.57 -0.50 4.20
C VAL A 146 15.67 0.45 3.77
N ASN A 147 16.70 -0.10 3.13
CA ASN A 147 17.78 0.66 2.49
C ASN A 147 18.09 0.00 1.14
N ASP A 148 17.23 0.22 0.14
CA ASP A 148 17.31 -0.50 -1.13
C ASP A 148 16.72 0.30 -2.31
N TRP A 149 16.88 -0.23 -3.51
CA TRP A 149 16.26 0.24 -4.74
C TRP A 149 14.87 -0.35 -4.90
N ILE A 150 13.86 0.48 -4.79
CA ILE A 150 12.45 0.07 -4.83
C ILE A 150 11.88 0.24 -6.23
N THR A 151 11.40 -0.85 -6.81
CA THR A 151 10.76 -0.85 -8.12
C THR A 151 9.36 -0.24 -8.06
N LEU A 152 9.09 0.72 -8.94
CA LEU A 152 7.76 1.32 -9.10
C LEU A 152 6.95 0.56 -10.17
N ALA A 153 5.66 0.40 -9.93
CA ALA A 153 4.74 -0.18 -10.90
C ALA A 153 4.39 0.77 -12.07
N VAL A 154 4.78 2.03 -11.97
CA VAL A 154 4.56 3.06 -13.01
C VAL A 154 5.90 3.65 -13.46
N PRO A 155 6.03 4.03 -14.74
CA PRO A 155 7.22 4.71 -15.21
C PRO A 155 7.33 6.11 -14.59
N ALA A 156 8.56 6.58 -14.41
CA ALA A 156 8.87 7.94 -14.03
C ALA A 156 10.25 8.32 -14.59
N GLU A 157 10.46 9.60 -14.91
CA GLU A 157 11.78 10.09 -15.36
C GLU A 157 12.59 10.62 -14.18
N SER A 158 11.94 11.19 -13.19
CA SER A 158 12.57 11.68 -11.96
C SER A 158 11.64 11.56 -10.77
N ALA A 159 12.19 11.74 -9.57
CA ALA A 159 11.42 11.67 -8.34
C ALA A 159 11.98 12.61 -7.27
N MET A 160 11.10 13.05 -6.35
CA MET A 160 11.46 13.75 -5.13
C MET A 160 10.98 13.00 -3.90
N LEU A 161 11.75 13.06 -2.84
CA LEU A 161 11.39 12.60 -1.52
C LEU A 161 11.09 13.79 -0.60
N PHE A 162 10.11 13.61 0.27
CA PHE A 162 9.73 14.57 1.30
C PHE A 162 9.56 13.82 2.61
N ASN A 163 10.24 14.26 3.64
CA ASN A 163 10.01 13.76 4.99
C ASN A 163 8.87 14.55 5.63
N PRO A 164 7.70 13.93 5.91
CA PRO A 164 6.54 14.65 6.45
C PRO A 164 6.74 15.11 7.89
N MET A 165 7.72 14.57 8.62
CA MET A 165 7.98 14.92 10.02
C MET A 165 8.96 16.09 10.15
N THR A 166 9.99 16.15 9.28
CA THR A 166 11.03 17.19 9.36
C THR A 166 10.83 18.31 8.35
N GLY A 167 10.04 18.09 7.28
CA GLY A 167 9.89 19.01 6.16
C GLY A 167 11.06 18.97 5.17
N GLU A 168 12.05 18.11 5.38
CA GLU A 168 13.14 17.93 4.44
C GLU A 168 12.64 17.40 3.11
N LYS A 169 13.25 17.88 2.03
CA LYS A 169 12.93 17.45 0.67
C LYS A 169 14.16 17.43 -0.21
N GLY A 170 14.14 16.56 -1.21
CA GLY A 170 15.23 16.48 -2.19
C GLY A 170 14.92 15.52 -3.32
N LYS A 171 15.68 15.65 -4.40
CA LYS A 171 15.61 14.79 -5.57
C LYS A 171 16.12 13.40 -5.20
N ALA A 172 15.28 12.39 -5.42
CA ALA A 172 15.62 11.00 -5.16
C ALA A 172 16.57 10.47 -6.23
N GLN A 173 17.47 9.58 -5.82
CA GLN A 173 18.21 8.76 -6.77
C GLN A 173 17.24 7.81 -7.50
N THR A 174 17.27 7.84 -8.82
CA THR A 174 16.46 6.97 -9.67
C THR A 174 17.35 6.22 -10.66
N ARG A 175 16.96 5.01 -11.03
CA ARG A 175 17.58 4.25 -12.10
C ARG A 175 16.54 3.47 -12.90
N LYS A 176 16.92 3.04 -14.10
CA LYS A 176 16.12 2.14 -14.94
C LYS A 176 16.73 0.74 -14.86
N GLU A 177 15.89 -0.24 -14.51
CA GLU A 177 16.28 -1.63 -14.48
C GLU A 177 15.15 -2.50 -15.04
N GLY A 178 15.46 -3.32 -16.03
CA GLY A 178 14.47 -4.17 -16.71
C GLY A 178 13.30 -3.39 -17.32
N GLY A 179 13.52 -2.15 -17.77
CA GLY A 179 12.47 -1.28 -18.30
C GLY A 179 11.57 -0.61 -17.24
N LYS A 180 11.80 -0.91 -15.95
CA LYS A 180 11.08 -0.33 -14.82
C LYS A 180 11.90 0.79 -14.17
N THR A 181 11.22 1.74 -13.52
CA THR A 181 11.88 2.77 -12.71
C THR A 181 12.08 2.26 -11.29
N GLN A 182 13.30 2.41 -10.78
CA GLN A 182 13.60 2.18 -9.38
C GLN A 182 13.99 3.50 -8.70
N VAL A 183 13.62 3.62 -7.44
CA VAL A 183 13.93 4.75 -6.55
C VAL A 183 14.69 4.24 -5.35
N ARG A 184 15.78 4.91 -4.98
CA ARG A 184 16.50 4.60 -3.74
C ARG A 184 15.67 5.07 -2.55
N LEU A 185 15.37 4.18 -1.60
CA LEU A 185 14.70 4.50 -0.34
C LEU A 185 15.55 4.05 0.85
N GLN A 186 15.62 4.92 1.86
CA GLN A 186 16.11 4.61 3.19
C GLN A 186 15.03 5.01 4.19
N LEU A 187 14.49 4.03 4.89
CA LEU A 187 13.48 4.22 5.93
C LEU A 187 13.80 3.32 7.11
N HIS A 188 13.85 3.88 8.30
CA HIS A 188 13.88 3.07 9.52
C HIS A 188 12.49 2.51 9.85
N SER A 189 12.45 1.60 10.81
CA SER A 189 11.19 1.14 11.39
C SER A 189 10.39 2.32 11.95
N GLY A 190 9.09 2.38 11.66
CA GLY A 190 8.19 3.46 12.09
C GLY A 190 8.24 4.72 11.22
N GLU A 191 9.18 4.85 10.30
CA GLU A 191 9.28 6.04 9.45
C GLU A 191 8.33 6.02 8.25
N SER A 192 8.06 7.21 7.76
CA SER A 192 7.29 7.41 6.53
C SER A 192 7.94 8.48 5.64
N VAL A 193 7.68 8.38 4.34
CA VAL A 193 8.14 9.34 3.33
C VAL A 193 7.05 9.55 2.29
N ILE A 194 7.01 10.74 1.72
CA ILE A 194 6.24 11.04 0.52
C ILE A 194 7.20 11.00 -0.66
N LEU A 195 6.91 10.15 -1.64
CA LEU A 195 7.60 10.09 -2.92
C LEU A 195 6.71 10.73 -3.98
N GLN A 196 7.21 11.74 -4.67
CA GLN A 196 6.56 12.33 -5.84
C GLN A 196 7.37 11.99 -7.08
N THR A 197 6.73 11.37 -8.06
CA THR A 197 7.35 11.05 -9.36
C THR A 197 6.93 12.03 -10.43
N PHE A 198 7.77 12.20 -11.44
CA PHE A 198 7.55 13.11 -12.57
C PHE A 198 7.82 12.38 -13.89
N ASN A 199 7.08 12.77 -14.94
CA ASN A 199 7.26 12.29 -16.30
C ASN A 199 8.35 13.04 -17.08
N HIS A 200 9.04 13.99 -16.43
CA HIS A 200 10.15 14.76 -16.97
C HIS A 200 11.35 14.75 -16.00
N ALA A 201 12.52 15.13 -16.47
CA ALA A 201 13.71 15.24 -15.64
C ALA A 201 13.64 16.53 -14.77
N LEU A 202 14.01 16.42 -13.49
CA LEU A 202 14.21 17.55 -12.61
C LEU A 202 15.66 18.02 -12.69
N THR A 203 15.89 19.28 -13.07
CA THR A 203 17.23 19.84 -13.29
C THR A 203 17.75 20.70 -12.13
N GLU A 204 16.88 21.33 -11.36
CA GLU A 204 17.27 22.35 -10.37
C GLU A 204 16.88 22.01 -8.91
N ALA A 205 16.63 20.74 -8.60
CA ALA A 205 16.29 20.32 -7.26
C ALA A 205 17.53 19.86 -6.47
N ALA A 206 17.66 20.29 -5.22
CA ALA A 206 18.68 19.76 -4.32
C ALA A 206 18.51 18.22 -4.17
N GLU A 207 19.63 17.52 -4.12
CA GLU A 207 19.61 16.07 -3.96
C GLU A 207 19.12 15.66 -2.55
N TRP A 208 18.39 14.53 -2.47
CA TRP A 208 18.02 13.93 -1.20
C TRP A 208 19.27 13.43 -0.47
N LYS A 209 19.39 13.73 0.80
CA LYS A 209 20.52 13.31 1.62
C LYS A 209 20.29 11.88 2.14
N TYR A 210 21.03 10.95 1.57
CA TYR A 210 21.05 9.56 2.06
C TYR A 210 22.09 9.41 3.17
N VAL A 211 21.73 8.67 4.20
CA VAL A 211 22.68 8.28 5.25
C VAL A 211 23.67 7.29 4.67
N GLN A 212 24.94 7.57 4.83
CA GLN A 212 26.02 6.67 4.44
C GLN A 212 26.60 6.02 5.68
N GLU A 213 26.82 4.71 5.63
CA GLU A 213 27.59 4.04 6.69
C GLU A 213 29.02 4.57 6.65
N GLN A 214 29.47 5.08 7.77
CA GLN A 214 30.86 5.48 7.94
C GLN A 214 31.60 4.36 8.64
N SER A 215 32.81 4.09 8.22
CA SER A 215 33.70 3.09 8.85
C SER A 215 34.33 3.59 10.16
N VAL A 216 34.14 4.86 10.48
CA VAL A 216 34.70 5.48 11.70
C VAL A 216 33.59 5.53 12.75
N SER A 217 33.78 4.78 13.83
CA SER A 217 32.96 4.88 15.03
C SER A 217 33.73 5.66 16.10
N LEU A 218 33.06 6.60 16.76
CA LEU A 218 33.54 7.26 17.94
C LEU A 218 32.92 6.57 19.14
N SER A 219 33.78 6.05 20.05
CA SER A 219 33.30 5.56 21.32
C SER A 219 32.96 6.72 22.24
N LEU A 220 31.80 6.68 22.87
CA LEU A 220 31.30 7.69 23.79
C LEU A 220 31.14 7.07 25.21
N ASP A 221 32.14 6.30 25.65
CA ASP A 221 32.04 5.42 26.83
C ASP A 221 32.50 6.12 28.11
N HIS A 222 32.93 7.39 28.07
CA HIS A 222 33.59 8.07 29.20
C HIS A 222 33.06 9.47 29.42
N ASP A 223 33.17 9.94 30.64
CA ASP A 223 33.02 11.35 31.07
C ASP A 223 31.60 11.92 30.86
N TRP A 224 30.58 11.09 30.98
CA TRP A 224 29.21 11.56 30.93
C TRP A 224 28.81 12.30 32.20
N LYS A 225 28.07 13.40 32.03
CA LYS A 225 27.48 14.16 33.14
C LYS A 225 25.95 14.23 32.95
N LEU A 226 25.25 13.62 33.88
CA LEU A 226 23.78 13.65 33.89
C LEU A 226 23.32 14.74 34.87
N HIS A 227 22.42 15.62 34.42
CA HIS A 227 21.68 16.53 35.28
C HIS A 227 20.21 16.57 34.87
N PHE A 228 19.33 16.79 35.82
CA PHE A 228 17.90 16.89 35.59
C PHE A 228 17.51 18.35 35.37
N ALA A 229 17.11 18.71 34.16
CA ALA A 229 16.65 20.05 33.85
C ALA A 229 15.34 20.39 34.57
N LYS A 230 14.46 19.38 34.80
CA LYS A 230 13.21 19.49 35.56
C LYS A 230 12.88 18.12 36.15
N SER A 231 12.50 18.06 37.41
CA SER A 231 12.11 16.84 38.10
C SER A 231 11.13 17.14 39.24
N THR A 232 10.30 16.16 39.61
CA THR A 232 9.45 16.21 40.80
C THR A 232 9.54 14.87 41.51
N PRO A 233 10.11 14.81 42.73
CA PRO A 233 10.74 15.89 43.50
C PRO A 233 11.96 16.48 42.79
N LYS A 234 12.36 17.70 43.18
CA LYS A 234 13.53 18.37 42.59
C LYS A 234 14.79 17.61 42.91
N ILE A 235 15.52 17.21 41.89
CA ILE A 235 16.83 16.55 41.99
C ILE A 235 17.87 17.59 41.58
N GLU A 236 18.73 17.91 42.52
CA GLU A 236 19.81 18.89 42.32
C GLU A 236 21.15 18.17 42.13
N GLY A 237 22.05 18.83 41.43
CA GLY A 237 23.40 18.33 41.20
C GLY A 237 23.59 17.69 39.83
N THR A 238 24.83 17.24 39.65
CA THR A 238 25.29 16.55 38.44
C THR A 238 25.87 15.21 38.86
N PHE A 239 25.52 14.16 38.14
CA PHE A 239 26.00 12.81 38.38
C PHE A 239 27.02 12.46 37.30
N ASP A 240 28.19 12.04 37.70
CA ASP A 240 29.18 11.49 36.77
C ASP A 240 28.82 10.01 36.52
N ILE A 241 28.70 9.65 35.26
CA ILE A 241 28.41 8.28 34.83
C ILE A 241 29.39 7.84 33.74
N ASP A 242 29.89 6.62 33.84
CA ASP A 242 30.88 6.10 32.90
C ASP A 242 30.29 5.81 31.54
N THR A 243 29.07 5.27 31.53
CA THR A 243 28.34 4.93 30.30
C THR A 243 26.89 5.37 30.41
N PRO A 244 26.24 5.77 29.30
CA PRO A 244 24.81 6.02 29.28
C PRO A 244 24.04 4.76 29.68
N SER A 245 23.39 4.80 30.81
CA SER A 245 22.56 3.73 31.35
C SER A 245 21.26 4.29 31.93
N SER A 246 20.40 3.42 32.45
CA SER A 246 19.19 3.89 33.12
C SER A 246 19.56 4.73 34.35
N TRP A 247 18.89 5.88 34.53
CA TRP A 247 19.09 6.69 35.75
C TRP A 247 18.74 5.96 37.04
N THR A 248 17.98 4.85 36.97
CA THR A 248 17.65 3.98 38.10
C THR A 248 18.85 3.21 38.61
N GLU A 249 19.94 3.11 37.85
CA GLU A 249 21.21 2.48 38.24
C GLU A 249 22.07 3.42 39.05
N ILE A 250 21.77 4.71 39.06
CA ILE A 250 22.46 5.70 39.89
C ILE A 250 21.96 5.54 41.31
N SER A 251 22.91 5.36 42.27
CA SER A 251 22.63 5.18 43.70
C SER A 251 22.07 6.47 44.33
N HIS A 252 20.90 6.90 43.94
CA HIS A 252 20.24 8.07 44.50
C HIS A 252 18.74 7.74 44.76
N PRO A 253 18.27 7.87 46.03
CA PRO A 253 16.91 7.43 46.42
C PRO A 253 15.78 8.00 45.55
N CYS A 254 15.86 9.27 45.15
CA CYS A 254 14.83 9.92 44.36
C CYS A 254 14.74 9.40 42.89
N LEU A 255 15.80 8.77 42.38
CA LEU A 255 15.81 8.28 41.00
C LEU A 255 15.08 6.94 40.84
N LEU A 256 15.01 6.14 41.90
CA LEU A 256 14.25 4.89 41.95
C LEU A 256 12.72 5.16 41.94
N TYR A 257 12.28 6.17 42.68
CA TYR A 257 10.83 6.50 42.81
C TYR A 257 10.25 7.19 41.58
N THR A 258 11.04 7.89 40.78
CA THR A 258 10.55 8.54 39.55
C THR A 258 10.29 7.57 38.39
N SER A 259 10.81 6.34 38.47
CA SER A 259 10.59 5.30 37.49
C SER A 259 9.26 4.55 37.69
N ASP A 260 8.80 4.38 38.94
CA ASP A 260 7.60 3.64 39.28
C ASP A 260 6.29 4.42 38.95
N ALA A 261 6.37 5.75 38.82
CA ALA A 261 5.20 6.58 38.52
C ALA A 261 4.83 6.62 37.01
N ALA A 262 5.57 5.93 36.16
CA ALA A 262 5.28 5.86 34.72
C ALA A 262 4.50 4.60 34.32
N ASP A 263 4.25 3.66 35.23
CA ASP A 263 3.57 2.39 34.97
C ASP A 263 2.11 2.37 35.50
N GLU A 264 1.54 3.51 35.95
CA GLU A 264 0.11 3.65 36.28
C GLU A 264 -0.68 4.41 35.22
#